data_bee73dc010d3c2e1388ede277fed1881
#
_entry.id   bee73dc010d3c2e1388ede277fed1881
#
_cell.length_a   1.000
_cell.length_b   1.000
_cell.length_c   1.000
_cell.angle_alpha   90.00
_cell.angle_beta   90.00
_cell.angle_gamma   90.00
#
_symmetry.space_group_name_H-M   'P 1'
#
loop_
_entity.id
_entity.type
_entity.pdbx_description
1 polymer ?
#
loop_
_entity_poly.entity_id
_entity_poly.type
_entity_poly.pdbx_seq_one_letter_code
_entity_poly.pdbx_strand_id
1 'polypeptide(L)'
;MIIYRCTLPNGKMYIGQTNRELKDRKYEHIRKSKIKTSIGYNYPFYRAIRKYGENNLVWDILDYADNQTDLNEKEKYWINYYNTYICNKNSNGYNQTIGGEGQNGLIHTDETKKKIRQSELGENNTNAKLSKSQVLQIIQLFKQNKLSQIELSKLFKTSEPTISRILSGKRWGSVTGIKYNKDNSFSVCE
;
A
#
# COMPACT_ATOMS: atom_id res chain seq x y z
N MET A 1 21.23 -7.72 1.17
CA MET A 1 19.88 -8.30 1.15
C MET A 1 20.00 -9.80 1.37
N ILE A 2 19.00 -10.50 1.89
CA ILE A 2 19.09 -11.93 2.20
C ILE A 2 17.89 -12.72 1.71
N ILE A 3 18.14 -13.97 1.33
CA ILE A 3 17.13 -15.02 1.21
C ILE A 3 17.16 -15.86 2.48
N TYR A 4 16.02 -16.13 3.05
CA TYR A 4 15.91 -16.92 4.27
C TYR A 4 14.91 -18.07 4.12
N ARG A 5 15.10 -19.07 4.96
CA ARG A 5 14.21 -20.21 5.09
C ARG A 5 13.65 -20.25 6.50
N CYS A 6 12.36 -20.58 6.60
CA CYS A 6 11.73 -20.99 7.85
C CYS A 6 11.30 -22.44 7.72
N THR A 7 11.87 -23.32 8.53
CA THR A 7 11.50 -24.74 8.59
C THR A 7 10.57 -24.97 9.78
N LEU A 8 9.48 -25.65 9.54
CA LEU A 8 8.44 -25.96 10.54
C LEU A 8 8.60 -27.41 11.05
N PRO A 9 8.02 -27.75 12.22
CA PRO A 9 8.15 -29.09 12.83
C PRO A 9 7.66 -30.25 11.95
N ASN A 10 6.79 -29.99 10.98
CA ASN A 10 6.32 -31.00 10.02
C ASN A 10 7.26 -31.16 8.81
N GLY A 11 8.44 -30.56 8.83
CA GLY A 11 9.41 -30.59 7.74
C GLY A 11 9.10 -29.65 6.58
N LYS A 12 7.92 -29.02 6.52
CA LYS A 12 7.58 -28.04 5.47
C LYS A 12 8.30 -26.71 5.69
N MET A 13 8.57 -26.02 4.60
CA MET A 13 9.38 -24.82 4.60
C MET A 13 8.65 -23.62 3.99
N TYR A 14 9.10 -22.44 4.38
CA TYR A 14 8.78 -21.16 3.72
C TYR A 14 10.08 -20.47 3.34
N ILE A 15 10.17 -20.03 2.11
CA ILE A 15 11.28 -19.23 1.58
C ILE A 15 10.81 -17.79 1.47
N GLY A 16 11.66 -16.85 1.84
CA GLY A 16 11.35 -15.43 1.71
C GLY A 16 12.58 -14.59 1.52
N GLN A 17 12.36 -13.36 1.09
CA GLN A 17 13.40 -12.37 0.88
C GLN A 17 13.23 -11.17 1.83
N THR A 18 14.33 -10.50 2.16
CA THR A 18 14.30 -9.24 2.89
C THR A 18 15.56 -8.41 2.68
N ASN A 19 15.42 -7.08 2.74
CA ASN A 19 16.53 -6.12 2.80
C ASN A 19 16.90 -5.72 4.25
N ARG A 20 16.21 -6.29 5.25
CA ARG A 20 16.43 -6.07 6.67
C ARG A 20 17.10 -7.28 7.31
N GLU A 21 17.51 -7.17 8.56
CA GLU A 21 18.02 -8.29 9.32
C GLU A 21 16.97 -9.40 9.48
N LEU A 22 17.43 -10.65 9.53
CA LEU A 22 16.53 -11.81 9.66
C LEU A 22 15.67 -11.73 10.93
N LYS A 23 16.24 -11.22 12.05
CA LYS A 23 15.49 -11.08 13.32
C LYS A 23 14.27 -10.19 13.18
N ASP A 24 14.37 -9.08 12.44
CA ASP A 24 13.27 -8.13 12.24
C ASP A 24 12.18 -8.74 11.35
N ARG A 25 12.61 -9.46 10.32
CA ARG A 25 11.68 -10.17 9.43
C ARG A 25 10.94 -11.30 10.13
N LYS A 26 11.64 -12.07 10.94
CA LYS A 26 11.06 -13.10 11.83
C LYS A 26 10.00 -12.49 12.74
N TYR A 27 10.36 -11.42 13.45
CA TYR A 27 9.42 -10.72 14.34
C TYR A 27 8.17 -10.25 13.59
N GLU A 28 8.35 -9.67 12.39
CA GLU A 28 7.22 -9.21 11.57
C GLU A 28 6.27 -10.36 11.18
N HIS A 29 6.80 -11.50 10.75
CA HIS A 29 5.98 -12.69 10.42
C HIS A 29 5.19 -13.17 11.62
N ILE A 30 5.85 -13.32 12.77
CA ILE A 30 5.21 -13.74 14.01
C ILE A 30 4.11 -12.76 14.41
N ARG A 31 4.39 -11.47 14.42
CA ARG A 31 3.42 -10.42 14.71
C ARG A 31 2.22 -10.46 13.77
N LYS A 32 2.45 -10.50 12.45
CA LYS A 32 1.38 -10.56 11.44
C LYS A 32 0.54 -11.81 11.56
N SER A 33 1.12 -12.94 11.95
CA SER A 33 0.38 -14.19 12.15
C SER A 33 -0.66 -14.10 13.29
N LYS A 34 -0.46 -13.21 14.27
CA LYS A 34 -1.35 -13.05 15.45
C LYS A 34 -2.45 -11.99 15.23
N ILE A 35 -2.33 -11.10 14.26
CA ILE A 35 -3.27 -10.00 14.01
C ILE A 35 -4.42 -10.48 13.11
N LYS A 36 -5.62 -10.67 13.66
CA LYS A 36 -6.80 -11.14 12.92
C LYS A 36 -7.22 -10.25 11.75
N THR A 37 -7.00 -8.95 11.87
CA THR A 37 -7.32 -7.95 10.83
C THR A 37 -6.25 -7.84 9.73
N SER A 38 -5.12 -8.56 9.85
CA SER A 38 -4.09 -8.59 8.83
C SER A 38 -4.59 -9.32 7.58
N ILE A 39 -4.36 -8.74 6.39
CA ILE A 39 -4.70 -9.34 5.09
C ILE A 39 -4.14 -10.77 4.98
N GLY A 40 -2.95 -11.00 5.51
CA GLY A 40 -2.29 -12.30 5.45
C GLY A 40 -2.67 -13.28 6.57
N TYR A 41 -3.56 -12.91 7.51
CA TYR A 41 -3.88 -13.76 8.67
C TYR A 41 -4.22 -15.21 8.31
N ASN A 42 -4.94 -15.41 7.19
CA ASN A 42 -5.34 -16.72 6.70
C ASN A 42 -4.35 -17.39 5.75
N TYR A 43 -3.20 -16.76 5.47
CA TYR A 43 -2.18 -17.37 4.63
C TYR A 43 -1.66 -18.67 5.24
N PRO A 44 -1.39 -19.70 4.41
CA PRO A 44 -0.96 -21.00 4.87
C PRO A 44 0.24 -20.94 5.83
N PHE A 45 1.23 -20.11 5.55
CA PHE A 45 2.39 -19.93 6.41
C PHE A 45 2.02 -19.34 7.79
N TYR A 46 1.14 -18.32 7.84
CA TYR A 46 0.73 -17.72 9.12
C TYR A 46 -0.19 -18.64 9.93
N ARG A 47 -1.01 -19.45 9.27
CA ARG A 47 -1.76 -20.52 9.93
C ARG A 47 -0.83 -21.56 10.53
N ALA A 48 0.25 -21.91 9.81
CA ALA A 48 1.24 -22.86 10.28
C ALA A 48 2.04 -22.29 11.48
N ILE A 49 2.45 -21.03 11.47
CA ILE A 49 3.07 -20.37 12.62
C ILE A 49 2.19 -20.47 13.87
N ARG A 50 0.89 -20.16 13.74
CA ARG A 50 -0.05 -20.30 14.87
C ARG A 50 -0.23 -21.73 15.34
N LYS A 51 -0.25 -22.70 14.42
CA LYS A 51 -0.42 -24.12 14.75
C LYS A 51 0.76 -24.69 15.50
N TYR A 52 1.98 -24.38 15.07
CA TYR A 52 3.20 -25.01 15.61
C TYR A 52 3.88 -24.19 16.71
N GLY A 53 3.52 -22.92 16.84
CA GLY A 53 4.14 -22.00 17.80
C GLY A 53 5.46 -21.43 17.31
N GLU A 54 5.73 -20.18 17.67
CA GLU A 54 6.89 -19.40 17.18
C GLU A 54 8.25 -19.96 17.63
N ASN A 55 8.28 -20.65 18.79
CA ASN A 55 9.51 -21.19 19.36
C ASN A 55 9.99 -22.48 18.67
N ASN A 56 9.11 -23.14 17.94
CA ASN A 56 9.40 -24.41 17.27
C ASN A 56 9.80 -24.22 15.79
N LEU A 57 10.02 -22.98 15.36
CA LEU A 57 10.39 -22.64 13.99
C LEU A 57 11.89 -22.41 13.90
N VAL A 58 12.53 -23.06 12.93
CA VAL A 58 13.96 -22.88 12.64
C VAL A 58 14.10 -21.89 11.49
N TRP A 59 14.94 -20.87 11.70
CA TRP A 59 15.15 -19.80 10.72
C TRP A 59 16.62 -19.73 10.31
N ASP A 60 16.90 -19.83 9.02
CA ASP A 60 18.23 -19.85 8.43
C ASP A 60 18.35 -18.83 7.32
N ILE A 61 19.54 -18.25 7.15
CA ILE A 61 19.90 -17.50 5.95
C ILE A 61 20.40 -18.53 4.91
N LEU A 62 19.80 -18.52 3.73
CA LEU A 62 20.20 -19.40 2.63
C LEU A 62 21.20 -18.71 1.71
N ASP A 63 21.03 -17.42 1.46
CA ASP A 63 21.81 -16.71 0.45
C ASP A 63 21.84 -15.20 0.71
N TYR A 64 22.78 -14.52 0.08
CA TYR A 64 22.93 -13.07 0.08
C TYR A 64 22.74 -12.54 -1.33
N ALA A 65 22.16 -11.34 -1.47
CA ALA A 65 21.96 -10.68 -2.75
C ALA A 65 22.48 -9.25 -2.71
N ASP A 66 23.09 -8.82 -3.81
CA ASP A 66 23.70 -7.49 -3.94
C ASP A 66 22.67 -6.42 -4.34
N ASN A 67 21.65 -6.81 -5.10
CA ASN A 67 20.60 -5.93 -5.58
C ASN A 67 19.24 -6.63 -5.64
N GLN A 68 18.16 -5.89 -5.96
CA GLN A 68 16.80 -6.41 -5.96
C GLN A 68 16.57 -7.45 -7.07
N THR A 69 17.22 -7.31 -8.22
CA THR A 69 17.07 -8.28 -9.32
C THR A 69 17.65 -9.63 -8.92
N ASP A 70 18.88 -9.63 -8.40
CA ASP A 70 19.55 -10.83 -7.87
C ASP A 70 18.74 -11.46 -6.73
N LEU A 71 18.21 -10.62 -5.83
CA LEU A 71 17.36 -11.08 -4.73
C LEU A 71 16.11 -11.81 -5.24
N ASN A 72 15.45 -11.27 -6.26
CA ASN A 72 14.24 -11.86 -6.85
C ASN A 72 14.54 -13.18 -7.59
N GLU A 73 15.65 -13.24 -8.29
CA GLU A 73 16.08 -14.48 -8.99
C GLU A 73 16.45 -15.58 -8.01
N LYS A 74 17.19 -15.24 -6.94
CA LYS A 74 17.54 -16.17 -5.88
C LYS A 74 16.32 -16.66 -5.11
N GLU A 75 15.33 -15.81 -4.82
CA GLU A 75 14.09 -16.25 -4.19
C GLU A 75 13.37 -17.30 -5.04
N LYS A 76 13.22 -17.05 -6.35
CA LYS A 76 12.62 -18.01 -7.29
C LYS A 76 13.39 -19.34 -7.33
N TYR A 77 14.72 -19.23 -7.39
CA TYR A 77 15.59 -20.39 -7.38
C TYR A 77 15.36 -21.26 -6.14
N TRP A 78 15.42 -20.68 -4.95
CA TRP A 78 15.28 -21.40 -3.69
C TRP A 78 13.86 -21.95 -3.45
N ILE A 79 12.80 -21.25 -3.89
CA ILE A 79 11.42 -21.74 -3.87
C ILE A 79 11.28 -23.00 -4.74
N ASN A 80 11.86 -22.99 -5.93
CA ASN A 80 11.86 -24.13 -6.82
C ASN A 80 12.72 -25.28 -6.28
N TYR A 81 13.93 -24.99 -5.81
CA TYR A 81 14.87 -25.98 -5.27
C TYR A 81 14.26 -26.79 -4.13
N TYR A 82 13.63 -26.12 -3.16
CA TYR A 82 12.96 -26.78 -2.03
C TYR A 82 11.52 -27.19 -2.34
N ASN A 83 11.02 -26.93 -3.52
CA ASN A 83 9.63 -27.22 -3.91
C ASN A 83 8.60 -26.67 -2.91
N THR A 84 8.75 -25.41 -2.50
CA THR A 84 7.92 -24.81 -1.45
C THR A 84 6.65 -24.11 -1.96
N TYR A 85 6.46 -23.98 -3.30
CA TYR A 85 5.26 -23.41 -3.88
C TYR A 85 4.07 -24.35 -3.69
N ILE A 86 3.02 -23.86 -2.99
CA ILE A 86 1.88 -24.69 -2.52
C ILE A 86 1.07 -25.31 -3.67
N CYS A 87 1.07 -24.73 -4.87
CA CYS A 87 0.35 -25.28 -6.02
C CYS A 87 1.11 -26.40 -6.76
N ASN A 88 2.37 -26.64 -6.40
CA ASN A 88 3.13 -27.74 -6.97
C ASN A 88 2.65 -29.09 -6.43
N LYS A 89 2.67 -30.11 -7.29
CA LYS A 89 2.43 -31.50 -6.87
C LYS A 89 3.51 -31.89 -5.83
N ASN A 90 3.07 -32.45 -4.71
CA ASN A 90 3.93 -32.83 -3.58
C ASN A 90 4.75 -31.66 -3.01
N SER A 91 4.15 -30.47 -2.91
CA SER A 91 4.80 -29.31 -2.33
C SER A 91 5.26 -29.52 -0.88
N ASN A 92 6.52 -29.14 -0.61
CA ASN A 92 7.14 -29.17 0.71
C ASN A 92 7.06 -27.82 1.44
N GLY A 93 6.14 -26.94 1.04
CA GLY A 93 6.18 -25.60 1.61
C GLY A 93 4.88 -24.84 1.69
N TYR A 94 5.05 -23.55 1.99
CA TYR A 94 4.00 -22.59 2.26
C TYR A 94 4.05 -21.36 1.38
N ASN A 95 4.90 -21.34 0.33
CA ASN A 95 4.96 -20.22 -0.61
C ASN A 95 3.71 -20.21 -1.49
N GLN A 96 3.02 -19.07 -1.55
CA GLN A 96 1.81 -18.90 -2.36
C GLN A 96 2.11 -18.45 -3.79
N THR A 97 3.34 -17.98 -4.04
CA THR A 97 3.84 -17.56 -5.35
C THR A 97 5.16 -18.26 -5.65
N ILE A 98 5.59 -18.18 -6.90
CA ILE A 98 6.88 -18.72 -7.35
C ILE A 98 8.06 -17.83 -6.96
N GLY A 99 7.81 -16.71 -6.25
CA GLY A 99 8.82 -15.73 -5.83
C GLY A 99 9.11 -14.64 -6.85
N GLY A 100 10.01 -13.74 -6.47
CA GLY A 100 10.41 -12.62 -7.32
C GLY A 100 9.42 -11.45 -7.39
N GLU A 101 8.38 -11.47 -6.56
CA GLU A 101 7.35 -10.40 -6.48
C GLU A 101 7.63 -9.43 -5.33
N GLY A 102 8.89 -9.30 -4.93
CA GLY A 102 9.30 -8.35 -3.89
C GLY A 102 8.88 -6.93 -4.26
N GLN A 103 7.99 -6.34 -3.47
CA GLN A 103 7.45 -4.99 -3.71
C GLN A 103 8.45 -3.87 -3.36
N ASN A 104 9.67 -4.19 -2.93
CA ASN A 104 10.69 -3.20 -2.64
C ASN A 104 11.21 -2.61 -3.95
N GLY A 105 10.81 -1.37 -4.21
CA GLY A 105 11.22 -0.65 -5.42
C GLY A 105 10.30 -0.83 -6.63
N LEU A 106 9.06 -1.26 -6.45
CA LEU A 106 8.06 -1.28 -7.53
C LEU A 106 7.81 0.16 -8.01
N ILE A 107 8.51 0.53 -9.08
CA ILE A 107 8.24 1.79 -9.79
C ILE A 107 7.03 1.52 -10.67
N HIS A 108 5.87 2.01 -10.24
CA HIS A 108 4.68 1.96 -11.07
C HIS A 108 4.94 2.65 -12.41
N THR A 109 4.49 2.05 -13.51
CA THR A 109 4.50 2.70 -14.83
C THR A 109 3.71 4.01 -14.75
N ASP A 110 4.01 4.95 -15.63
CA ASP A 110 3.31 6.25 -15.62
C ASP A 110 1.81 6.08 -15.90
N GLU A 111 1.42 5.06 -16.65
CA GLU A 111 0.02 4.68 -16.82
C GLU A 111 -0.62 4.20 -15.52
N THR A 112 0.06 3.35 -14.75
CA THR A 112 -0.41 2.89 -13.43
C THR A 112 -0.51 4.04 -12.43
N LYS A 113 0.50 4.92 -12.40
CA LYS A 113 0.48 6.14 -11.57
C LYS A 113 -0.71 7.04 -11.93
N LYS A 114 -1.01 7.17 -13.23
CA LYS A 114 -2.15 7.96 -13.74
C LYS A 114 -3.48 7.34 -13.31
N LYS A 115 -3.64 6.02 -13.39
CA LYS A 115 -4.84 5.31 -12.92
C LYS A 115 -5.06 5.46 -11.41
N ILE A 116 -4.00 5.28 -10.60
CA ILE A 116 -4.05 5.48 -9.14
C ILE A 116 -4.45 6.93 -8.84
N ARG A 117 -3.80 7.90 -9.49
CA ARG A 117 -4.13 9.32 -9.30
C ARG A 117 -5.59 9.63 -9.66
N GLN A 118 -6.11 9.05 -10.73
CA GLN A 118 -7.52 9.23 -11.12
C GLN A 118 -8.50 8.65 -10.11
N SER A 119 -8.20 7.48 -9.54
CA SER A 119 -9.04 6.85 -8.51
C SER A 119 -9.03 7.61 -7.17
N GLU A 120 -8.00 8.41 -6.91
CA GLU A 120 -7.87 9.21 -5.68
C GLU A 120 -8.39 10.64 -5.82
N LEU A 121 -8.85 11.05 -7.03
CA LEU A 121 -9.33 12.41 -7.29
C LEU A 121 -10.83 12.56 -7.01
N GLY A 122 -11.17 13.67 -6.36
CA GLY A 122 -12.56 14.11 -6.19
C GLY A 122 -13.40 13.12 -5.39
N GLU A 123 -14.56 12.78 -5.91
CA GLU A 123 -15.52 11.86 -5.30
C GLU A 123 -15.05 10.40 -5.29
N ASN A 124 -14.13 10.02 -6.19
CA ASN A 124 -13.59 8.67 -6.25
C ASN A 124 -12.70 8.36 -5.03
N ASN A 125 -12.24 9.37 -4.31
CA ASN A 125 -11.51 9.16 -3.07
C ASN A 125 -12.46 8.73 -1.96
N THR A 126 -12.28 7.53 -1.43
CA THR A 126 -13.10 6.96 -0.34
C THR A 126 -13.14 7.82 0.93
N ASN A 127 -12.15 8.71 1.11
CA ASN A 127 -12.08 9.67 2.22
C ASN A 127 -12.65 11.06 1.87
N ALA A 128 -13.24 11.23 0.69
CA ALA A 128 -13.84 12.50 0.31
C ALA A 128 -15.07 12.79 1.17
N LYS A 129 -15.05 13.92 1.88
CA LYS A 129 -16.16 14.38 2.72
C LYS A 129 -17.17 15.25 1.95
N LEU A 130 -16.80 15.70 0.76
CA LEU A 130 -17.60 16.58 -0.09
C LEU A 130 -17.83 15.93 -1.44
N SER A 131 -19.02 16.11 -1.99
CA SER A 131 -19.34 15.73 -3.37
C SER A 131 -18.91 16.80 -4.37
N LYS A 132 -18.85 16.44 -5.64
CA LYS A 132 -18.55 17.38 -6.74
C LYS A 132 -19.57 18.54 -6.77
N SER A 133 -20.85 18.25 -6.58
CA SER A 133 -21.91 19.25 -6.53
C SER A 133 -21.73 20.24 -5.39
N GLN A 134 -21.38 19.76 -4.19
CA GLN A 134 -21.10 20.61 -3.03
C GLN A 134 -19.88 21.50 -3.26
N VAL A 135 -18.83 21.00 -3.91
CA VAL A 135 -17.63 21.79 -4.22
C VAL A 135 -17.96 22.91 -5.22
N LEU A 136 -18.73 22.65 -6.25
CA LEU A 136 -19.17 23.67 -7.21
C LEU A 136 -20.06 24.73 -6.53
N GLN A 137 -20.94 24.32 -5.63
CA GLN A 137 -21.78 25.21 -4.85
C GLN A 137 -20.97 26.12 -3.92
N ILE A 138 -19.91 25.59 -3.26
CA ILE A 138 -18.97 26.38 -2.45
C ILE A 138 -18.37 27.52 -3.28
N ILE A 139 -17.88 27.21 -4.50
CA ILE A 139 -17.26 28.18 -5.38
C ILE A 139 -18.28 29.24 -5.83
N GLN A 140 -19.48 28.81 -6.20
CA GLN A 140 -20.53 29.73 -6.62
C GLN A 140 -20.93 30.72 -5.52
N LEU A 141 -21.15 30.22 -4.30
CA LEU A 141 -21.52 31.07 -3.15
C LEU A 141 -20.39 32.04 -2.79
N PHE A 142 -19.14 31.59 -2.86
CA PHE A 142 -17.99 32.46 -2.61
C PHE A 142 -17.83 33.55 -3.68
N LYS A 143 -17.92 33.19 -4.98
CA LYS A 143 -17.83 34.16 -6.09
C LYS A 143 -18.94 35.21 -6.06
N GLN A 144 -20.11 34.88 -5.55
CA GLN A 144 -21.22 35.81 -5.40
C GLN A 144 -21.09 36.70 -4.14
N ASN A 145 -19.97 36.62 -3.41
CA ASN A 145 -19.75 37.31 -2.13
C ASN A 145 -20.87 37.09 -1.08
N LYS A 146 -21.58 35.96 -1.20
CA LYS A 146 -22.71 35.66 -0.30
C LYS A 146 -22.26 35.13 1.06
N LEU A 147 -21.15 34.40 1.10
CA LEU A 147 -20.65 33.74 2.29
C LEU A 147 -19.14 33.82 2.38
N SER A 148 -18.62 34.05 3.56
CA SER A 148 -17.20 33.96 3.91
C SER A 148 -16.72 32.50 3.98
N GLN A 149 -15.39 32.29 4.01
CA GLN A 149 -14.81 30.94 4.14
C GLN A 149 -15.24 30.26 5.45
N ILE A 150 -15.41 31.03 6.52
CA ILE A 150 -15.87 30.54 7.83
C ILE A 150 -17.32 30.07 7.74
N GLU A 151 -18.19 30.86 7.13
CA GLU A 151 -19.61 30.50 6.96
C GLU A 151 -19.78 29.28 6.05
N LEU A 152 -19.02 29.20 4.95
CA LEU A 152 -18.98 28.04 4.07
C LEU A 152 -18.49 26.79 4.81
N SER A 153 -17.49 26.91 5.68
CA SER A 153 -17.01 25.78 6.47
C SER A 153 -18.09 25.21 7.39
N LYS A 154 -18.89 26.08 8.02
CA LYS A 154 -20.00 25.69 8.86
C LYS A 154 -21.14 25.06 8.06
N LEU A 155 -21.52 25.70 6.94
CA LEU A 155 -22.61 25.24 6.08
C LEU A 155 -22.35 23.84 5.50
N PHE A 156 -21.13 23.58 5.02
CA PHE A 156 -20.75 22.32 4.41
C PHE A 156 -20.10 21.32 5.41
N LYS A 157 -20.16 21.60 6.71
CA LYS A 157 -19.62 20.74 7.78
C LYS A 157 -18.18 20.27 7.53
N THR A 158 -17.35 21.19 7.09
CA THR A 158 -15.93 20.93 6.78
C THR A 158 -15.03 21.96 7.46
N SER A 159 -13.71 21.79 7.41
CA SER A 159 -12.80 22.76 8.01
C SER A 159 -12.54 23.95 7.08
N GLU A 160 -12.30 25.14 7.65
CA GLU A 160 -11.93 26.34 6.92
C GLU A 160 -10.69 26.12 6.01
N PRO A 161 -9.60 25.44 6.44
CA PRO A 161 -8.49 25.10 5.56
C PRO A 161 -8.88 24.24 4.35
N THR A 162 -9.95 23.44 4.47
CA THR A 162 -10.48 22.68 3.32
C THR A 162 -11.14 23.61 2.32
N ILE A 163 -11.97 24.55 2.77
CA ILE A 163 -12.57 25.58 1.91
C ILE A 163 -11.49 26.39 1.19
N SER A 164 -10.49 26.89 1.94
CA SER A 164 -9.37 27.64 1.36
C SER A 164 -8.62 26.85 0.27
N ARG A 165 -8.38 25.55 0.49
CA ARG A 165 -7.72 24.69 -0.51
C ARG A 165 -8.58 24.40 -1.74
N ILE A 166 -9.90 24.39 -1.61
CA ILE A 166 -10.82 24.30 -2.74
C ILE A 166 -10.80 25.58 -3.55
N LEU A 167 -10.93 26.73 -2.90
CA LEU A 167 -10.97 28.04 -3.54
C LEU A 167 -9.65 28.38 -4.23
N SER A 168 -8.51 27.97 -3.67
CA SER A 168 -7.18 28.13 -4.30
C SER A 168 -6.85 27.09 -5.37
N GLY A 169 -7.73 26.15 -5.68
CA GLY A 169 -7.46 25.07 -6.64
C GLY A 169 -6.48 23.99 -6.16
N LYS A 170 -5.97 24.09 -4.93
CA LYS A 170 -5.06 23.09 -4.33
C LYS A 170 -5.73 21.73 -4.13
N ARG A 171 -7.05 21.75 -3.91
CA ARG A 171 -7.92 20.55 -3.90
C ARG A 171 -9.04 20.77 -4.90
N TRP A 172 -9.48 19.69 -5.52
CA TRP A 172 -10.58 19.70 -6.49
C TRP A 172 -10.32 20.52 -7.77
N GLY A 173 -9.07 20.94 -8.03
CA GLY A 173 -8.73 21.75 -9.21
C GLY A 173 -9.17 21.12 -10.53
N SER A 174 -9.13 19.79 -10.66
CA SER A 174 -9.63 19.06 -11.85
C SER A 174 -11.15 19.18 -12.06
N VAL A 175 -11.93 19.46 -11.00
CA VAL A 175 -13.38 19.62 -11.04
C VAL A 175 -13.77 21.07 -11.19
N THR A 176 -13.03 21.95 -10.55
CA THR A 176 -13.34 23.38 -10.46
C THR A 176 -12.77 24.20 -11.60
N GLY A 177 -11.82 23.65 -12.36
CA GLY A 177 -11.05 24.38 -13.37
C GLY A 177 -10.05 25.39 -12.79
N ILE A 178 -9.98 25.55 -11.47
CA ILE A 178 -9.10 26.50 -10.81
C ILE A 178 -7.68 25.93 -10.80
N LYS A 179 -6.72 26.63 -11.42
CA LYS A 179 -5.30 26.26 -11.35
C LYS A 179 -4.69 26.82 -10.06
N TYR A 180 -4.00 25.95 -9.33
CA TYR A 180 -3.24 26.34 -8.15
C TYR A 180 -1.99 27.10 -8.57
N ASN A 181 -1.93 28.40 -8.25
CA ASN A 181 -0.73 29.23 -8.38
C ASN A 181 -0.09 29.38 -7.01
N LYS A 182 1.25 29.21 -6.92
CA LYS A 182 2.01 29.33 -5.67
C LYS A 182 1.88 30.71 -5.01
N ASP A 183 1.55 31.72 -5.80
CA ASP A 183 1.50 33.13 -5.39
C ASP A 183 0.13 33.59 -4.88
N ASN A 184 -0.75 32.68 -4.47
CA ASN A 184 -2.11 32.94 -3.97
C ASN A 184 -3.01 33.79 -4.91
N SER A 185 -2.64 33.97 -6.17
CA SER A 185 -3.49 34.64 -7.16
C SER A 185 -4.49 33.67 -7.78
N PHE A 186 -5.77 34.03 -7.75
CA PHE A 186 -6.84 33.26 -8.39
C PHE A 186 -6.81 33.51 -9.90
N SER A 187 -6.49 32.52 -10.71
CA SER A 187 -6.75 32.56 -12.15
C SER A 187 -7.82 31.53 -12.50
N VAL A 188 -8.96 32.00 -12.95
CA VAL A 188 -9.99 31.17 -13.57
C VAL A 188 -9.64 31.07 -15.05
N CYS A 189 -9.51 29.86 -15.59
CA CYS A 189 -9.49 29.69 -17.04
C CYS A 189 -10.92 29.95 -17.54
N GLU A 190 -11.06 30.95 -18.43
CA GLU A 190 -12.24 31.14 -19.26
C GLU A 190 -12.44 29.96 -20.23
#